data_6af35dfb73b61d5b5b01d500b788ec9f
#
_entry.id   6af35dfb73b61d5b5b01d500b788ec9f
#
_cell.length_a   1.000
_cell.length_b   1.000
_cell.length_c   1.000
_cell.angle_alpha   90.00
_cell.angle_beta   90.00
_cell.angle_gamma   90.00
#
_symmetry.space_group_name_H-M   'P 1'
#
loop_
_entity.id
_entity.type
_entity.pdbx_description
1 polymer ?
#
loop_
_entity_poly.entity_id
_entity_poly.type
_entity_poly.pdbx_seq_one_letter_code
_entity_poly.pdbx_strand_id
1 'polypeptide(L)'
;MSAIKINNLQKSYGEARVLNSISLEVNQGEMVALIGSSGSGKSTLMRHLSCLTLADKNSHSEIEVLGVPVQCKGRSARDIRATRARIGNVFQQFNLVNRLSVLTNVLIGGLSRVPVWRSMLGWFTPEEKLEALRALELVGLREHALKRASELSGGQQQRVAIARALMQKAEVILADEPIASLDPESSRLVMETLERINRDLGITVVVTLHQVDYAQKYCQ
;
A
#
# COMPACT_ATOMS: atom_id res chain seq x y z
N MET A 1 -14.71 9.17 -10.42
CA MET A 1 -14.85 9.40 -8.96
C MET A 1 -13.44 9.46 -8.37
N SER A 2 -13.20 10.36 -7.41
CA SER A 2 -11.89 10.46 -6.73
C SER A 2 -11.70 9.30 -5.76
N ALA A 3 -10.55 8.62 -5.85
CA ALA A 3 -10.12 7.63 -4.85
C ALA A 3 -9.41 8.27 -3.67
N ILE A 4 -8.67 9.35 -3.93
CA ILE A 4 -7.93 10.10 -2.92
C ILE A 4 -8.11 11.58 -3.22
N LYS A 5 -8.46 12.35 -2.20
CA LYS A 5 -8.52 13.81 -2.27
C LYS A 5 -7.86 14.42 -1.04
N ILE A 6 -6.90 15.27 -1.28
CA ILE A 6 -6.16 16.01 -0.26
C ILE A 6 -6.34 17.49 -0.54
N ASN A 7 -6.76 18.23 0.46
CA ASN A 7 -6.84 19.69 0.41
C ASN A 7 -5.95 20.29 1.50
N ASN A 8 -5.02 21.15 1.08
CA ASN A 8 -4.20 21.99 1.94
C ASN A 8 -3.51 21.23 3.09
N LEU A 9 -2.93 20.05 2.79
CA LEU A 9 -2.24 19.24 3.78
C LEU A 9 -0.97 19.92 4.26
N GLN A 10 -0.88 20.14 5.58
CA GLN A 10 0.28 20.71 6.24
C GLN A 10 0.79 19.77 7.33
N LYS A 11 2.11 19.58 7.37
CA LYS A 11 2.77 18.78 8.38
C LYS A 11 4.14 19.32 8.74
N SER A 12 4.32 19.56 10.03
CA SER A 12 5.60 19.96 10.61
C SER A 12 6.07 18.94 11.65
N TYR A 13 7.37 18.81 11.81
CA TYR A 13 8.04 18.07 12.88
C TYR A 13 9.02 19.00 13.55
N GLY A 14 8.68 19.46 14.77
CA GLY A 14 9.39 20.58 15.40
C GLY A 14 9.30 21.83 14.53
N GLU A 15 10.44 22.43 14.22
CA GLU A 15 10.54 23.63 13.36
C GLU A 15 10.53 23.32 11.86
N ALA A 16 10.78 22.05 11.48
CA ALA A 16 10.85 21.65 10.07
C ALA A 16 9.46 21.43 9.49
N ARG A 17 9.05 22.26 8.53
CA ARG A 17 7.83 22.07 7.75
C ARG A 17 8.11 21.10 6.61
N VAL A 18 7.56 19.87 6.69
CA VAL A 18 7.79 18.79 5.73
C VAL A 18 6.76 18.80 4.61
N LEU A 19 5.49 19.07 4.93
CA LEU A 19 4.44 19.26 3.93
C LEU A 19 3.86 20.67 4.07
N ASN A 20 3.83 21.41 2.96
CA ASN A 20 3.38 22.79 2.94
C ASN A 20 2.22 22.96 1.94
N SER A 21 1.01 22.93 2.48
CA SER A 21 -0.23 23.16 1.71
C SER A 21 -0.36 22.26 0.46
N ILE A 22 -0.08 20.97 0.63
CA ILE A 22 -0.19 20.02 -0.46
C ILE A 22 -1.65 19.73 -0.77
N SER A 23 -2.01 19.86 -2.04
CA SER A 23 -3.31 19.42 -2.58
C SER A 23 -3.07 18.42 -3.70
N LEU A 24 -3.81 17.32 -3.67
CA LEU A 24 -3.66 16.20 -4.62
C LEU A 24 -5.03 15.54 -4.81
N GLU A 25 -5.32 15.19 -6.04
CA GLU A 25 -6.48 14.37 -6.38
C GLU A 25 -6.02 13.19 -7.25
N VAL A 26 -6.47 11.97 -6.89
CA VAL A 26 -6.22 10.73 -7.65
C VAL A 26 -7.58 10.08 -7.91
N ASN A 27 -7.89 9.80 -9.16
CA ASN A 27 -9.14 9.15 -9.52
C ASN A 27 -9.08 7.63 -9.31
N GLN A 28 -10.25 7.01 -9.19
CA GLN A 28 -10.35 5.55 -9.09
C GLN A 28 -9.78 4.89 -10.34
N GLY A 29 -8.94 3.86 -10.14
CA GLY A 29 -8.30 3.11 -11.21
C GLY A 29 -7.07 3.81 -11.81
N GLU A 30 -6.67 4.98 -11.35
CA GLU A 30 -5.41 5.60 -11.77
C GLU A 30 -4.20 4.94 -11.11
N MET A 31 -3.07 4.93 -11.82
CA MET A 31 -1.75 4.61 -11.29
C MET A 31 -0.87 5.86 -11.33
N VAL A 32 -0.58 6.44 -10.17
CA VAL A 32 0.10 7.73 -10.03
C VAL A 32 1.45 7.56 -9.35
N ALA A 33 2.50 8.22 -9.88
CA ALA A 33 3.81 8.29 -9.27
C ALA A 33 4.05 9.60 -8.54
N LEU A 34 4.51 9.51 -7.29
CA LEU A 34 5.07 10.62 -6.55
C LEU A 34 6.59 10.62 -6.71
N ILE A 35 7.12 11.62 -7.44
CA ILE A 35 8.54 11.74 -7.76
C ILE A 35 9.14 12.87 -6.94
N GLY A 36 10.38 12.71 -6.52
CA GLY A 36 11.13 13.74 -5.80
C GLY A 36 12.38 13.20 -5.12
N SER A 37 13.28 14.10 -4.71
CA SER A 37 14.50 13.75 -3.98
C SER A 37 14.21 13.09 -2.62
N SER A 38 15.21 12.42 -2.05
CA SER A 38 15.13 11.96 -0.67
C SER A 38 14.86 13.14 0.27
N GLY A 39 14.00 12.93 1.25
CA GLY A 39 13.60 14.00 2.20
C GLY A 39 12.54 14.98 1.70
N SER A 40 12.05 14.87 0.46
CA SER A 40 11.01 15.77 -0.08
C SER A 40 9.60 15.59 0.52
N GLY A 41 9.42 14.68 1.48
CA GLY A 41 8.14 14.47 2.16
C GLY A 41 7.25 13.37 1.59
N LYS A 42 7.69 12.63 0.54
CA LYS A 42 6.89 11.55 -0.10
C LYS A 42 6.39 10.51 0.90
N SER A 43 7.28 9.93 1.69
CA SER A 43 6.89 8.92 2.71
C SER A 43 6.02 9.52 3.81
N THR A 44 6.17 10.82 4.13
CA THR A 44 5.26 11.52 5.03
C THR A 44 3.86 11.62 4.41
N LEU A 45 3.77 11.99 3.14
CA LEU A 45 2.51 12.04 2.40
C LEU A 45 1.85 10.64 2.36
N MET A 46 2.61 9.59 2.03
CA MET A 46 2.12 8.20 2.03
C MET A 46 1.57 7.77 3.41
N ARG A 47 2.21 8.18 4.51
CA ARG A 47 1.70 7.92 5.87
C ARG A 47 0.38 8.64 6.15
N HIS A 48 0.17 9.84 5.60
CA HIS A 48 -1.13 10.52 5.70
C HIS A 48 -2.21 9.80 4.89
N LEU A 49 -1.91 9.36 3.67
CA LEU A 49 -2.81 8.55 2.85
C LEU A 49 -3.18 7.21 3.51
N SER A 50 -2.21 6.57 4.15
CA SER A 50 -2.43 5.36 4.97
C SER A 50 -3.18 5.65 6.28
N CYS A 51 -3.53 6.92 6.54
CA CYS A 51 -4.16 7.35 7.78
C CYS A 51 -3.33 7.03 9.05
N LEU A 52 -2.02 6.87 8.94
CA LEU A 52 -1.11 6.54 10.05
C LEU A 52 -0.58 7.78 10.76
N THR A 53 -0.63 8.94 10.11
CA THR A 53 -0.15 10.22 10.64
C THR A 53 -1.23 11.27 10.51
N LEU A 54 -1.30 12.19 11.47
CA LEU A 54 -2.24 13.30 11.47
C LEU A 54 -1.56 14.60 11.03
N ALA A 55 -2.28 15.42 10.26
CA ALA A 55 -1.89 16.78 9.91
C ALA A 55 -1.73 17.66 11.15
N ASP A 56 -1.17 18.81 10.98
CA ASP A 56 -1.03 19.79 12.05
C ASP A 56 -2.42 20.26 12.52
N LYS A 57 -2.63 20.34 13.83
CA LYS A 57 -3.95 20.62 14.44
C LYS A 57 -4.56 21.98 14.03
N ASN A 58 -3.73 22.95 13.70
CA ASN A 58 -4.17 24.29 13.31
C ASN A 58 -4.24 24.48 11.80
N SER A 59 -4.08 23.39 11.02
CA SER A 59 -4.19 23.42 9.56
C SER A 59 -5.65 23.26 9.10
N HIS A 60 -5.95 23.80 7.93
CA HIS A 60 -7.22 23.55 7.24
C HIS A 60 -7.13 22.29 6.35
N SER A 61 -6.32 21.32 6.78
CA SER A 61 -6.07 20.09 6.04
C SER A 61 -7.28 19.16 6.06
N GLU A 62 -7.63 18.67 4.89
CA GLU A 62 -8.69 17.68 4.71
C GLU A 62 -8.17 16.55 3.85
N ILE A 63 -8.44 15.31 4.25
CA ILE A 63 -8.09 14.11 3.50
C ILE A 63 -9.33 13.23 3.41
N GLU A 64 -9.67 12.87 2.18
CA GLU A 64 -10.73 11.95 1.85
C GLU A 64 -10.13 10.77 1.07
N VAL A 65 -10.54 9.55 1.42
CA VAL A 65 -10.15 8.32 0.72
C VAL A 65 -11.38 7.50 0.43
N LEU A 66 -11.56 7.12 -0.84
CA LEU A 66 -12.71 6.35 -1.33
C LEU A 66 -14.05 6.99 -0.97
N GLY A 67 -14.15 8.32 -1.06
CA GLY A 67 -15.35 9.09 -0.74
C GLY A 67 -15.61 9.24 0.77
N VAL A 68 -14.69 8.78 1.63
CA VAL A 68 -14.83 8.87 3.09
C VAL A 68 -13.84 9.88 3.64
N PRO A 69 -14.28 10.93 4.35
CA PRO A 69 -13.38 11.81 5.07
C PRO A 69 -12.63 11.02 6.15
N VAL A 70 -11.28 10.94 6.04
CA VAL A 70 -10.44 10.20 6.98
C VAL A 70 -9.74 11.12 7.96
N GLN A 71 -9.57 12.38 7.57
CA GLN A 71 -8.94 13.38 8.42
C GLN A 71 -9.47 14.78 8.10
N CYS A 72 -9.77 15.57 9.12
CA CYS A 72 -10.14 16.96 9.01
C CYS A 72 -9.50 17.78 10.12
N LYS A 73 -8.83 18.88 9.76
CA LYS A 73 -8.16 19.82 10.70
C LYS A 73 -7.27 19.12 11.75
N GLY A 74 -6.46 18.16 11.29
CA GLY A 74 -5.56 17.40 12.14
C GLY A 74 -6.22 16.43 13.12
N ARG A 75 -7.49 16.09 12.89
CA ARG A 75 -8.22 15.07 13.67
C ARG A 75 -8.63 13.90 12.79
N SER A 76 -8.47 12.69 13.31
CA SER A 76 -8.91 11.46 12.65
C SER A 76 -10.44 11.34 12.68
N ALA A 77 -11.02 10.80 11.62
CA ALA A 77 -12.40 10.35 11.62
C ALA A 77 -12.63 9.21 12.62
N ARG A 78 -13.88 9.06 13.11
CA ARG A 78 -14.23 8.04 14.11
C ARG A 78 -14.07 6.60 13.58
N ASP A 79 -14.42 6.35 12.32
CA ASP A 79 -14.43 5.00 11.72
C ASP A 79 -13.29 4.78 10.72
N ILE A 80 -12.10 5.26 11.07
CA ILE A 80 -10.91 5.16 10.21
C ILE A 80 -10.46 3.70 9.95
N ARG A 81 -10.86 2.75 10.83
CA ARG A 81 -10.45 1.34 10.70
C ARG A 81 -11.02 0.68 9.46
N ALA A 82 -12.29 0.96 9.15
CA ALA A 82 -12.95 0.44 7.95
C ALA A 82 -12.25 0.95 6.68
N THR A 83 -11.92 2.24 6.63
CA THR A 83 -11.20 2.82 5.48
C THR A 83 -9.78 2.26 5.36
N ARG A 84 -9.04 2.12 6.48
CA ARG A 84 -7.71 1.49 6.46
C ARG A 84 -7.73 0.06 5.94
N ALA A 85 -8.78 -0.70 6.22
CA ALA A 85 -8.93 -2.07 5.72
C ALA A 85 -9.06 -2.13 4.19
N ARG A 86 -9.39 -1.01 3.53
CA ARG A 86 -9.48 -0.88 2.06
C ARG A 86 -8.21 -0.30 1.43
N ILE A 87 -7.19 0.04 2.24
CA ILE A 87 -5.91 0.60 1.78
C ILE A 87 -4.82 -0.43 2.02
N GLY A 88 -4.25 -0.98 0.96
CA GLY A 88 -3.10 -1.88 0.99
C GLY A 88 -1.80 -1.06 1.04
N ASN A 89 -0.90 -1.41 1.94
CA ASN A 89 0.40 -0.77 2.03
C ASN A 89 1.51 -1.75 1.62
N VAL A 90 2.35 -1.30 0.70
CA VAL A 90 3.55 -2.00 0.23
C VAL A 90 4.74 -1.12 0.57
N PHE A 91 5.56 -1.57 1.52
CA PHE A 91 6.70 -0.79 2.05
C PHE A 91 8.01 -1.22 1.42
N GLN A 92 9.01 -0.35 1.44
CA GLN A 92 10.37 -0.64 0.99
C GLN A 92 10.98 -1.87 1.70
N GLN A 93 10.72 -2.05 2.99
CA GLN A 93 11.24 -3.16 3.81
C GLN A 93 10.33 -4.41 3.79
N PHE A 94 9.47 -4.58 2.79
CA PHE A 94 8.53 -5.70 2.58
C PHE A 94 7.57 -5.96 3.76
N ASN A 95 8.01 -5.81 5.01
CA ASN A 95 7.28 -6.03 6.26
C ASN A 95 6.60 -7.43 6.31
N LEU A 96 7.32 -8.45 5.84
CA LEU A 96 6.92 -9.83 5.96
C LEU A 96 7.44 -10.45 7.26
N VAL A 97 6.71 -11.41 7.78
CA VAL A 97 7.17 -12.21 8.92
C VAL A 97 8.06 -13.33 8.37
N ASN A 98 9.37 -13.16 8.47
CA ASN A 98 10.38 -14.01 7.83
C ASN A 98 10.27 -15.51 8.18
N ARG A 99 9.84 -15.84 9.38
CA ARG A 99 9.71 -17.23 9.89
C ARG A 99 8.44 -17.93 9.41
N LEU A 100 7.45 -17.19 8.94
CA LEU A 100 6.19 -17.74 8.43
C LEU A 100 6.30 -18.08 6.95
N SER A 101 5.42 -18.98 6.51
CA SER A 101 5.30 -19.30 5.09
C SER A 101 4.79 -18.11 4.29
N VAL A 102 5.06 -18.09 3.00
CA VAL A 102 4.55 -17.11 2.04
C VAL A 102 3.01 -17.07 2.09
N LEU A 103 2.37 -18.23 2.08
CA LEU A 103 0.91 -18.35 2.21
C LEU A 103 0.38 -17.69 3.48
N THR A 104 1.03 -17.95 4.62
CA THR A 104 0.62 -17.36 5.90
C THR A 104 0.79 -15.83 5.89
N ASN A 105 1.89 -15.31 5.30
CA ASN A 105 2.09 -13.87 5.14
C ASN A 105 0.99 -13.21 4.30
N VAL A 106 0.49 -13.89 3.28
CA VAL A 106 -0.64 -13.38 2.47
C VAL A 106 -1.94 -13.46 3.26
N LEU A 107 -2.21 -14.58 3.95
CA LEU A 107 -3.42 -14.77 4.78
C LEU A 107 -3.58 -13.70 5.87
N ILE A 108 -2.48 -13.21 6.45
CA ILE A 108 -2.47 -12.09 7.40
C ILE A 108 -3.11 -10.82 6.80
N GLY A 109 -3.01 -10.60 5.48
CA GLY A 109 -3.71 -9.50 4.82
C GLY A 109 -5.24 -9.54 5.00
N GLY A 110 -5.82 -10.73 5.11
CA GLY A 110 -7.27 -10.93 5.30
C GLY A 110 -7.78 -10.77 6.73
N LEU A 111 -6.92 -10.49 7.71
CA LEU A 111 -7.31 -10.47 9.14
C LEU A 111 -8.42 -9.48 9.49
N SER A 112 -8.59 -8.41 8.74
CA SER A 112 -9.70 -7.45 8.95
C SER A 112 -11.08 -8.07 8.72
N ARG A 113 -11.15 -9.19 8.00
CA ARG A 113 -12.38 -9.92 7.62
C ARG A 113 -12.58 -11.19 8.45
N VAL A 114 -11.58 -11.59 9.23
CA VAL A 114 -11.60 -12.81 10.05
C VAL A 114 -12.00 -12.47 11.49
N PRO A 115 -12.92 -13.22 12.12
CA PRO A 115 -13.24 -13.04 13.55
C PRO A 115 -11.99 -13.10 14.44
N VAL A 116 -11.92 -12.22 15.44
CA VAL A 116 -10.73 -12.06 16.29
C VAL A 116 -10.26 -13.39 16.92
N TRP A 117 -11.17 -14.22 17.40
CA TRP A 117 -10.83 -15.50 18.02
C TRP A 117 -10.17 -16.49 17.04
N ARG A 118 -10.59 -16.50 15.74
CA ARG A 118 -9.94 -17.31 14.69
C ARG A 118 -8.56 -16.77 14.32
N SER A 119 -8.44 -15.44 14.24
CA SER A 119 -7.17 -14.81 13.94
C SER A 119 -6.12 -15.07 15.03
N MET A 120 -6.51 -15.09 16.31
CA MET A 120 -5.62 -15.42 17.43
C MET A 120 -5.13 -16.87 17.38
N LEU A 121 -5.95 -17.80 16.89
CA LEU A 121 -5.59 -19.22 16.72
C LEU A 121 -4.87 -19.49 15.38
N GLY A 122 -4.73 -18.52 14.51
CA GLY A 122 -4.18 -18.70 13.16
C GLY A 122 -5.02 -19.64 12.29
N TRP A 123 -6.31 -19.73 12.58
CA TRP A 123 -7.21 -20.67 11.89
C TRP A 123 -7.88 -20.00 10.69
N PHE A 124 -7.43 -20.42 9.50
CA PHE A 124 -7.97 -20.00 8.21
C PHE A 124 -8.71 -21.13 7.52
N THR A 125 -9.87 -20.80 6.93
CA THR A 125 -10.69 -21.78 6.19
C THR A 125 -10.02 -22.21 4.86
N PRO A 126 -10.47 -23.32 4.25
CA PRO A 126 -10.01 -23.72 2.92
C PRO A 126 -10.23 -22.62 1.87
N GLU A 127 -11.37 -21.91 1.94
CA GLU A 127 -11.73 -20.82 1.03
C GLU A 127 -10.76 -19.63 1.16
N GLU A 128 -10.41 -19.25 2.40
CA GLU A 128 -9.43 -18.19 2.66
C GLU A 128 -8.03 -18.58 2.15
N LYS A 129 -7.65 -19.85 2.31
CA LYS A 129 -6.37 -20.37 1.77
C LYS A 129 -6.38 -20.37 0.24
N LEU A 130 -7.50 -20.74 -0.39
CA LEU A 130 -7.64 -20.70 -1.84
C LEU A 130 -7.58 -19.25 -2.37
N GLU A 131 -8.22 -18.29 -1.67
CA GLU A 131 -8.15 -16.85 -1.99
C GLU A 131 -6.70 -16.36 -1.93
N ALA A 132 -5.95 -16.73 -0.89
CA ALA A 132 -4.54 -16.39 -0.76
C ALA A 132 -3.65 -17.02 -1.87
N LEU A 133 -3.94 -18.26 -2.27
CA LEU A 133 -3.25 -18.91 -3.39
C LEU A 133 -3.54 -18.21 -4.73
N ARG A 134 -4.77 -17.73 -4.95
CA ARG A 134 -5.12 -16.92 -6.13
C ARG A 134 -4.38 -15.57 -6.12
N ALA A 135 -4.28 -14.92 -4.96
CA ALA A 135 -3.49 -13.70 -4.83
C ALA A 135 -2.00 -13.95 -5.15
N LEU A 136 -1.44 -15.08 -4.71
CA LEU A 136 -0.07 -15.50 -5.04
C LEU A 136 0.09 -15.83 -6.55
N GLU A 137 -0.90 -16.40 -7.18
CA GLU A 137 -0.90 -16.66 -8.61
C GLU A 137 -0.86 -15.38 -9.43
N LEU A 138 -1.64 -14.36 -9.05
CA LEU A 138 -1.62 -13.03 -9.67
C LEU A 138 -0.25 -12.37 -9.62
N VAL A 139 0.58 -12.64 -8.62
CA VAL A 139 1.94 -12.11 -8.51
C VAL A 139 3.02 -13.11 -8.97
N GLY A 140 2.62 -14.27 -9.54
CA GLY A 140 3.53 -15.29 -10.09
C GLY A 140 4.35 -16.03 -9.03
N LEU A 141 3.77 -16.28 -7.83
CA LEU A 141 4.47 -16.90 -6.70
C LEU A 141 3.72 -18.07 -6.05
N ARG A 142 2.72 -18.63 -6.75
CA ARG A 142 1.91 -19.75 -6.23
C ARG A 142 2.76 -20.95 -5.80
N GLU A 143 3.77 -21.28 -6.58
CA GLU A 143 4.67 -22.42 -6.31
C GLU A 143 5.53 -22.22 -5.04
N HIS A 144 5.69 -20.98 -4.61
CA HIS A 144 6.45 -20.62 -3.42
C HIS A 144 5.60 -20.55 -2.14
N ALA A 145 4.30 -20.87 -2.21
CA ALA A 145 3.33 -20.67 -1.12
C ALA A 145 3.77 -21.31 0.22
N LEU A 146 4.42 -22.47 0.18
CA LEU A 146 4.86 -23.19 1.37
C LEU A 146 6.28 -22.82 1.85
N LYS A 147 7.07 -22.11 1.03
CA LYS A 147 8.40 -21.64 1.44
C LYS A 147 8.28 -20.59 2.55
N ARG A 148 9.31 -20.43 3.37
CA ARG A 148 9.41 -19.31 4.30
C ARG A 148 9.68 -18.01 3.55
N ALA A 149 9.18 -16.89 4.07
CA ALA A 149 9.44 -15.59 3.45
C ALA A 149 10.93 -15.25 3.39
N SER A 150 11.72 -15.72 4.35
CA SER A 150 13.19 -15.56 4.37
C SER A 150 13.94 -16.28 3.24
N GLU A 151 13.32 -17.24 2.57
CA GLU A 151 13.93 -18.00 1.47
C GLU A 151 13.71 -17.34 0.11
N LEU A 152 12.95 -16.24 0.07
CA LEU A 152 12.66 -15.52 -1.14
C LEU A 152 13.66 -14.40 -1.43
N SER A 153 13.90 -14.11 -2.73
CA SER A 153 14.61 -12.89 -3.15
C SER A 153 13.83 -11.62 -2.75
N GLY A 154 14.50 -10.47 -2.71
CA GLY A 154 13.86 -9.19 -2.39
C GLY A 154 12.67 -8.87 -3.30
N GLY A 155 12.81 -9.07 -4.61
CA GLY A 155 11.71 -8.87 -5.56
C GLY A 155 10.54 -9.86 -5.38
N GLN A 156 10.84 -11.09 -4.97
CA GLN A 156 9.79 -12.06 -4.60
C GLN A 156 9.08 -11.63 -3.32
N GLN A 157 9.82 -11.19 -2.29
CA GLN A 157 9.23 -10.69 -1.04
C GLN A 157 8.32 -9.47 -1.29
N GLN A 158 8.74 -8.56 -2.17
CA GLN A 158 7.93 -7.41 -2.56
C GLN A 158 6.61 -7.83 -3.23
N ARG A 159 6.66 -8.80 -4.14
CA ARG A 159 5.45 -9.35 -4.76
C ARG A 159 4.56 -10.10 -3.76
N VAL A 160 5.10 -10.74 -2.73
CA VAL A 160 4.30 -11.29 -1.62
C VAL A 160 3.61 -10.16 -0.83
N ALA A 161 4.27 -9.02 -0.60
CA ALA A 161 3.65 -7.86 0.05
C ALA A 161 2.48 -7.31 -0.79
N ILE A 162 2.60 -7.31 -2.11
CA ILE A 162 1.49 -6.97 -3.03
C ILE A 162 0.35 -7.99 -2.92
N ALA A 163 0.65 -9.30 -2.94
CA ALA A 163 -0.36 -10.34 -2.75
C ALA A 163 -1.10 -10.23 -1.41
N ARG A 164 -0.40 -9.81 -0.35
CA ARG A 164 -1.01 -9.50 0.95
C ARG A 164 -2.01 -8.35 0.86
N ALA A 165 -1.71 -7.30 0.10
CA ALA A 165 -2.64 -6.20 -0.14
C ALA A 165 -3.86 -6.65 -0.97
N LEU A 166 -3.69 -7.56 -1.93
CA LEU A 166 -4.81 -8.18 -2.66
C LEU A 166 -5.70 -9.03 -1.75
N MET A 167 -5.10 -9.83 -0.86
CA MET A 167 -5.84 -10.62 0.14
C MET A 167 -6.63 -9.73 1.11
N GLN A 168 -6.16 -8.51 1.38
CA GLN A 168 -6.86 -7.50 2.16
C GLN A 168 -8.11 -6.96 1.43
N LYS A 169 -8.26 -7.20 0.11
CA LYS A 169 -9.23 -6.57 -0.80
C LYS A 169 -9.07 -5.05 -0.86
N ALA A 170 -7.81 -4.62 -0.94
CA ALA A 170 -7.50 -3.22 -1.06
C ALA A 170 -8.06 -2.64 -2.37
N GLU A 171 -8.69 -1.48 -2.28
CA GLU A 171 -9.16 -0.70 -3.42
C GLU A 171 -8.15 0.40 -3.81
N VAL A 172 -7.27 0.72 -2.85
CA VAL A 172 -6.12 1.61 -3.06
C VAL A 172 -4.87 0.88 -2.57
N ILE A 173 -3.82 0.84 -3.38
CA ILE A 173 -2.49 0.35 -2.99
C ILE A 173 -1.54 1.55 -2.91
N LEU A 174 -0.91 1.70 -1.75
CA LEU A 174 0.12 2.70 -1.49
C LEU A 174 1.48 1.98 -1.44
N ALA A 175 2.31 2.19 -2.46
CA ALA A 175 3.61 1.55 -2.58
C ALA A 175 4.74 2.57 -2.33
N ASP A 176 5.34 2.53 -1.12
CA ASP A 176 6.40 3.43 -0.72
C ASP A 176 7.77 2.85 -1.09
N GLU A 177 8.39 3.40 -2.14
CA GLU A 177 9.68 2.99 -2.72
C GLU A 177 9.78 1.47 -2.99
N PRO A 178 8.82 0.87 -3.71
CA PRO A 178 8.70 -0.59 -3.81
C PRO A 178 9.86 -1.27 -4.55
N ILE A 179 10.70 -0.50 -5.24
CA ILE A 179 11.81 -1.02 -6.05
C ILE A 179 13.19 -0.49 -5.63
N ALA A 180 13.29 0.30 -4.54
CA ALA A 180 14.52 1.03 -4.19
C ALA A 180 15.73 0.13 -3.87
N SER A 181 15.50 -1.11 -3.43
CA SER A 181 16.57 -2.04 -3.02
C SER A 181 16.62 -3.29 -3.90
N LEU A 182 16.05 -3.23 -5.11
CA LEU A 182 15.94 -4.37 -6.01
C LEU A 182 16.87 -4.22 -7.22
N ASP A 183 17.28 -5.36 -7.77
CA ASP A 183 17.94 -5.40 -9.07
C ASP A 183 16.97 -4.96 -10.20
N PRO A 184 17.49 -4.57 -11.38
CA PRO A 184 16.66 -4.02 -12.46
C PRO A 184 15.56 -4.98 -12.94
N GLU A 185 15.81 -6.28 -12.99
CA GLU A 185 14.82 -7.26 -13.43
C GLU A 185 13.72 -7.44 -12.41
N SER A 186 14.07 -7.57 -11.12
CA SER A 186 13.11 -7.62 -10.03
C SER A 186 12.26 -6.35 -9.95
N SER A 187 12.88 -5.18 -10.15
CA SER A 187 12.20 -3.88 -10.20
C SER A 187 11.15 -3.83 -11.32
N ARG A 188 11.53 -4.30 -12.52
CA ARG A 188 10.61 -4.39 -13.67
C ARG A 188 9.42 -5.29 -13.35
N LEU A 189 9.66 -6.49 -12.80
CA LEU A 189 8.60 -7.45 -12.46
C LEU A 189 7.63 -6.92 -11.39
N VAL A 190 8.13 -6.17 -10.40
CA VAL A 190 7.30 -5.53 -9.36
C VAL A 190 6.40 -4.46 -9.99
N MET A 191 6.96 -3.57 -10.83
CA MET A 191 6.18 -2.51 -11.48
C MET A 191 5.15 -3.06 -12.46
N GLU A 192 5.52 -4.05 -13.27
CA GLU A 192 4.59 -4.76 -14.17
C GLU A 192 3.46 -5.47 -13.39
N THR A 193 3.76 -5.97 -12.18
CA THR A 193 2.74 -6.57 -11.30
C THR A 193 1.77 -5.51 -10.80
N LEU A 194 2.25 -4.34 -10.37
CA LEU A 194 1.39 -3.22 -9.92
C LEU A 194 0.55 -2.68 -11.09
N GLU A 195 1.14 -2.47 -12.27
CA GLU A 195 0.43 -2.04 -13.48
C GLU A 195 -0.68 -3.02 -13.87
N ARG A 196 -0.38 -4.33 -13.88
CA ARG A 196 -1.37 -5.36 -14.20
C ARG A 196 -2.53 -5.35 -13.21
N ILE A 197 -2.25 -5.24 -11.91
CA ILE A 197 -3.26 -5.17 -10.85
C ILE A 197 -4.13 -3.91 -11.03
N ASN A 198 -3.52 -2.78 -11.33
CA ASN A 198 -4.24 -1.55 -11.62
C ASN A 198 -5.18 -1.72 -12.82
N ARG A 199 -4.65 -2.19 -13.95
CA ARG A 199 -5.39 -2.33 -15.20
C ARG A 199 -6.48 -3.40 -15.15
N ASP A 200 -6.15 -4.60 -14.62
CA ASP A 200 -7.03 -5.77 -14.71
C ASP A 200 -8.06 -5.83 -13.57
N LEU A 201 -7.72 -5.23 -12.40
CA LEU A 201 -8.61 -5.22 -11.22
C LEU A 201 -9.17 -3.83 -10.90
N GLY A 202 -8.77 -2.78 -11.62
CA GLY A 202 -9.22 -1.41 -11.38
C GLY A 202 -8.78 -0.82 -10.04
N ILE A 203 -7.76 -1.41 -9.39
CA ILE A 203 -7.24 -0.94 -8.10
C ILE A 203 -6.43 0.34 -8.34
N THR A 204 -6.73 1.39 -7.58
CA THR A 204 -5.95 2.64 -7.61
C THR A 204 -4.56 2.41 -7.00
N VAL A 205 -3.50 2.88 -7.66
CA VAL A 205 -2.13 2.70 -7.18
C VAL A 205 -1.45 4.05 -7.04
N VAL A 206 -0.89 4.33 -5.87
CA VAL A 206 0.02 5.46 -5.65
C VAL A 206 1.38 4.89 -5.30
N VAL A 207 2.38 5.21 -6.10
CA VAL A 207 3.74 4.71 -5.91
C VAL A 207 4.73 5.87 -5.73
N THR A 208 5.65 5.77 -4.76
CA THR A 208 6.77 6.70 -4.67
C THR A 208 7.97 6.12 -5.40
N LEU A 209 8.58 6.93 -6.26
CA LEU A 209 9.73 6.55 -7.09
C LEU A 209 10.82 7.62 -7.04
N HIS A 210 12.09 7.18 -7.16
CA HIS A 210 13.22 8.06 -7.44
C HIS A 210 13.58 8.07 -8.93
N GLN A 211 13.24 6.99 -9.63
CA GLN A 211 13.59 6.78 -11.05
C GLN A 211 12.44 7.29 -11.92
N VAL A 212 12.71 8.36 -12.66
CA VAL A 212 11.73 9.03 -13.55
C VAL A 212 11.30 8.11 -14.69
N ASP A 213 12.22 7.30 -15.21
CA ASP A 213 11.94 6.37 -16.32
C ASP A 213 10.83 5.37 -16.00
N TYR A 214 10.84 4.82 -14.76
CA TYR A 214 9.75 3.93 -14.30
C TYR A 214 8.42 4.67 -14.18
N ALA A 215 8.44 5.91 -13.68
CA ALA A 215 7.23 6.69 -13.56
C ALA A 215 6.62 7.00 -14.93
N GLN A 216 7.42 7.43 -15.90
CA GLN A 216 6.96 7.70 -17.26
C GLN A 216 6.43 6.45 -17.98
N LYS A 217 7.02 5.30 -17.69
CA LYS A 217 6.64 4.04 -18.34
C LYS A 217 5.35 3.43 -17.79
N TYR A 218 5.11 3.50 -16.47
CA TYR A 218 4.06 2.74 -15.79
C TYR A 218 2.95 3.61 -15.18
N CYS A 219 3.16 4.92 -15.03
CA CYS A 219 2.22 5.80 -14.36
C CYS A 219 1.66 6.86 -15.31
N GLN A 220 0.49 7.39 -14.96
CA GLN A 220 -0.19 8.48 -15.68
C GLN A 220 0.19 9.83 -15.10
#